data_a237a5c268f0b6e1836a8b8b0d190b04
#
_entry.id   a237a5c268f0b6e1836a8b8b0d190b04
#
_cell.length_a   1.000
_cell.length_b   1.000
_cell.length_c   1.000
_cell.angle_alpha   90.00
_cell.angle_beta   90.00
_cell.angle_gamma   90.00
#
_symmetry.space_group_name_H-M   'P 1'
#
loop_
_entity.id
_entity.type
_entity.pdbx_description
1 polymer ?
#
loop_
_entity_poly.entity_id
_entity_poly.type
_entity_poly.pdbx_seq_one_letter_code
_entity_poly.pdbx_strand_id
1 'polypeptide(L)'
;MKKAMIILFSLLYIAVGFVSTIHSISFFEISNQTWLAIILSISFEIGQAAVLFSLLTSKTKRIMPWILMGVLTLVQVLGNVYSSYSYMMINNPEQIKYFTDSVLFYLQDPNPKVNQVMVSYITGAILPIVSLCMTSMVVNSAGLEKQAKEQEDEQKNEYNEEEIKVETTPAETYPFNLTEQNKEDKNISKIFY
;
A
#
# COMPACT_ATOMS: atom_id res chain seq x y z
N MET A 1 6.49 -10.72 -11.76
CA MET A 1 5.90 -11.07 -10.45
C MET A 1 5.23 -9.90 -9.75
N LYS A 2 5.85 -8.70 -9.57
CA LYS A 2 5.27 -7.55 -8.87
C LYS A 2 3.91 -7.08 -9.44
N LYS A 3 3.79 -6.96 -10.78
CA LYS A 3 2.52 -6.56 -11.44
C LYS A 3 1.36 -7.53 -11.16
N ALA A 4 1.62 -8.83 -11.15
CA ALA A 4 0.60 -9.84 -10.84
C ALA A 4 0.11 -9.74 -9.40
N MET A 5 0.98 -9.43 -8.43
CA MET A 5 0.61 -9.19 -7.04
C MET A 5 -0.29 -7.96 -6.89
N ILE A 6 0.04 -6.85 -7.57
CA ILE A 6 -0.78 -5.63 -7.52
C ILE A 6 -2.18 -5.91 -8.07
N ILE A 7 -2.28 -6.62 -9.20
CA ILE A 7 -3.58 -7.00 -9.78
C ILE A 7 -4.37 -7.89 -8.81
N LEU A 8 -3.73 -8.89 -8.22
CA LEU A 8 -4.38 -9.80 -7.26
C LEU A 8 -4.91 -9.05 -6.04
N PHE A 9 -4.10 -8.17 -5.45
CA PHE A 9 -4.53 -7.35 -4.31
C PHE A 9 -5.65 -6.37 -4.69
N SER A 10 -5.61 -5.80 -5.89
CA SER A 10 -6.68 -4.92 -6.38
C SER A 10 -7.99 -5.67 -6.56
N LEU A 11 -7.96 -6.87 -7.13
CA LEU A 11 -9.13 -7.73 -7.26
C LEU A 11 -9.71 -8.11 -5.91
N LEU A 12 -8.86 -8.48 -4.96
CA LEU A 12 -9.31 -8.83 -3.61
C LEU A 12 -9.91 -7.61 -2.89
N TYR A 13 -9.29 -6.43 -3.03
CA TYR A 13 -9.84 -5.19 -2.50
C TYR A 13 -11.25 -4.90 -3.05
N ILE A 14 -11.44 -5.03 -4.37
CA ILE A 14 -12.74 -4.84 -5.02
C ILE A 14 -13.77 -5.86 -4.50
N ALA A 15 -13.39 -7.12 -4.37
CA ALA A 15 -14.28 -8.16 -3.87
C ALA A 15 -14.72 -7.90 -2.42
N VAL A 16 -13.78 -7.53 -1.55
CA VAL A 16 -14.08 -7.17 -0.15
C VAL A 16 -14.95 -5.93 -0.08
N GLY A 17 -14.66 -4.90 -0.88
CA GLY A 17 -15.47 -3.68 -0.96
C GLY A 17 -16.91 -3.97 -1.41
N PHE A 18 -17.10 -4.84 -2.40
CA PHE A 18 -18.44 -5.24 -2.85
C PHE A 18 -19.25 -5.91 -1.73
N VAL A 19 -18.67 -6.87 -1.03
CA VAL A 19 -19.33 -7.52 0.12
C VAL A 19 -19.63 -6.51 1.22
N SER A 20 -18.65 -5.65 1.54
CA SER A 20 -18.81 -4.60 2.55
C SER A 20 -19.91 -3.60 2.19
N THR A 21 -20.06 -3.23 0.91
CA THR A 21 -21.15 -2.36 0.44
C THR A 21 -22.52 -2.95 0.77
N ILE A 22 -22.73 -4.23 0.50
CA ILE A 22 -24.00 -4.93 0.81
C ILE A 22 -24.29 -4.87 2.32
N HIS A 23 -23.30 -5.12 3.15
CA HIS A 23 -23.45 -5.06 4.60
C HIS A 23 -23.69 -3.64 5.11
N SER A 24 -23.06 -2.65 4.49
CA SER A 24 -23.25 -1.22 4.83
C SER A 24 -24.65 -0.73 4.46
N ILE A 25 -25.25 -1.22 3.36
CA ILE A 25 -26.64 -0.90 3.01
C ILE A 25 -27.56 -1.30 4.17
N SER A 26 -27.47 -2.55 4.64
CA SER A 26 -28.28 -3.05 5.76
C SER A 26 -28.08 -2.24 7.04
N PHE A 27 -26.87 -1.76 7.30
CA PHE A 27 -26.58 -0.91 8.45
C PHE A 27 -27.19 0.49 8.30
N PHE A 28 -27.07 1.12 7.13
CA PHE A 28 -27.64 2.44 6.93
C PHE A 28 -29.16 2.43 6.85
N GLU A 29 -29.80 1.31 6.48
CA GLU A 29 -31.25 1.13 6.52
C GLU A 29 -31.86 1.19 7.92
N ILE A 30 -31.06 1.05 8.98
CA ILE A 30 -31.56 1.23 10.36
C ILE A 30 -32.17 2.63 10.56
N SER A 31 -31.56 3.63 9.93
CA SER A 31 -31.92 5.05 10.14
C SER A 31 -32.34 5.79 8.87
N ASN A 32 -32.29 5.13 7.72
CA ASN A 32 -32.57 5.74 6.42
C ASN A 32 -33.50 4.87 5.58
N GLN A 33 -34.14 5.50 4.60
CA GLN A 33 -34.87 4.76 3.56
C GLN A 33 -33.88 3.97 2.69
N THR A 34 -34.28 2.82 2.16
CA THR A 34 -33.45 1.90 1.36
C THR A 34 -32.69 2.60 0.23
N TRP A 35 -33.33 3.47 -0.54
CA TRP A 35 -32.67 4.18 -1.64
C TRP A 35 -31.56 5.11 -1.15
N LEU A 36 -31.73 5.75 0.02
CA LEU A 36 -30.73 6.61 0.64
C LEU A 36 -29.59 5.78 1.23
N ALA A 37 -29.88 4.66 1.86
CA ALA A 37 -28.90 3.71 2.35
C ALA A 37 -27.99 3.18 1.22
N ILE A 38 -28.54 2.90 0.05
CA ILE A 38 -27.78 2.49 -1.13
C ILE A 38 -26.83 3.60 -1.58
N ILE A 39 -27.33 4.85 -1.72
CA ILE A 39 -26.50 5.99 -2.12
C ILE A 39 -25.37 6.24 -1.12
N LEU A 40 -25.70 6.21 0.17
CA LEU A 40 -24.69 6.39 1.24
C LEU A 40 -23.60 5.32 1.18
N SER A 41 -23.98 4.04 1.04
CA SER A 41 -23.03 2.94 0.97
C SER A 41 -22.10 3.05 -0.24
N ILE A 42 -22.65 3.37 -1.42
CA ILE A 42 -21.84 3.58 -2.63
C ILE A 42 -20.92 4.79 -2.48
N SER A 43 -21.42 5.90 -1.95
CA SER A 43 -20.62 7.12 -1.72
C SER A 43 -19.48 6.85 -0.74
N PHE A 44 -19.73 6.02 0.24
CA PHE A 44 -18.74 5.59 1.23
C PHE A 44 -17.60 4.78 0.61
N GLU A 45 -17.91 3.82 -0.25
CA GLU A 45 -16.90 3.02 -0.98
C GLU A 45 -16.10 3.89 -1.97
N ILE A 46 -16.76 4.82 -2.67
CA ILE A 46 -16.06 5.79 -3.53
C ILE A 46 -15.10 6.64 -2.68
N GLY A 47 -15.54 7.07 -1.49
CA GLY A 47 -14.70 7.81 -0.55
C GLY A 47 -13.45 7.03 -0.14
N GLN A 48 -13.60 5.74 0.18
CA GLN A 48 -12.46 4.87 0.49
C GLN A 48 -11.51 4.70 -0.69
N ALA A 49 -12.03 4.47 -1.89
CA ALA A 49 -11.22 4.36 -3.10
C ALA A 49 -10.44 5.66 -3.37
N ALA A 50 -11.07 6.83 -3.16
CA ALA A 50 -10.41 8.13 -3.31
C ALA A 50 -9.29 8.35 -2.28
N VAL A 51 -9.49 7.93 -1.02
CA VAL A 51 -8.46 7.99 0.02
C VAL A 51 -7.30 7.05 -0.31
N LEU A 52 -7.58 5.82 -0.75
CA LEU A 52 -6.56 4.87 -1.21
C LEU A 52 -5.75 5.46 -2.36
N PHE A 53 -6.41 6.04 -3.36
CA PHE A 53 -5.73 6.69 -4.48
C PHE A 53 -4.84 7.85 -3.99
N SER A 54 -5.33 8.67 -3.05
CA SER A 54 -4.53 9.73 -2.42
C SER A 54 -3.28 9.19 -1.71
N LEU A 55 -3.39 8.06 -1.01
CA LEU A 55 -2.25 7.40 -0.36
C LEU A 55 -1.21 6.89 -1.36
N LEU A 56 -1.66 6.35 -2.50
CA LEU A 56 -0.78 5.83 -3.55
C LEU A 56 -0.06 6.92 -4.33
N THR A 57 -0.70 8.08 -4.53
CA THR A 57 -0.15 9.17 -5.35
C THR A 57 0.64 10.21 -4.55
N SER A 58 0.44 10.28 -3.23
CA SER A 58 1.11 11.27 -2.38
C SER A 58 2.62 11.02 -2.28
N LYS A 59 3.41 12.08 -2.56
CA LYS A 59 4.87 12.06 -2.38
C LYS A 59 5.30 12.22 -0.92
N THR A 60 4.44 12.76 -0.08
CA THR A 60 4.74 13.01 1.34
C THR A 60 3.89 12.12 2.23
N LYS A 61 4.48 11.63 3.33
CA LYS A 61 3.76 10.86 4.35
C LYS A 61 2.76 11.78 5.08
N ARG A 62 1.56 11.92 4.53
CA ARG A 62 0.48 12.71 5.15
C ARG A 62 -0.31 11.82 6.08
N ILE A 63 -0.47 12.23 7.33
CA ILE A 63 -1.23 11.47 8.34
C ILE A 63 -2.75 11.52 8.08
N MET A 64 -3.26 12.62 7.51
CA MET A 64 -4.69 12.83 7.29
C MET A 64 -5.38 11.74 6.45
N PRO A 65 -4.85 11.31 5.29
CA PRO A 65 -5.45 10.19 4.55
C PRO A 65 -5.52 8.89 5.37
N TRP A 66 -4.52 8.61 6.22
CA TRP A 66 -4.53 7.43 7.10
C TRP A 66 -5.60 7.53 8.19
N ILE A 67 -5.79 8.70 8.80
CA ILE A 67 -6.87 8.93 9.76
C ILE A 67 -8.22 8.73 9.08
N LEU A 68 -8.41 9.32 7.91
CA LEU A 68 -9.66 9.18 7.15
C LEU A 68 -9.92 7.73 6.75
N MET A 69 -8.89 7.01 6.27
CA MET A 69 -8.99 5.57 5.99
C MET A 69 -9.40 4.79 7.23
N GLY A 70 -8.81 5.08 8.39
CA GLY A 70 -9.16 4.43 9.66
C GLY A 70 -10.62 4.68 10.07
N VAL A 71 -11.11 5.92 9.94
CA VAL A 71 -12.52 6.28 10.23
C VAL A 71 -13.47 5.54 9.29
N LEU A 72 -13.16 5.53 7.98
CA LEU A 72 -13.97 4.82 6.99
C LEU A 72 -13.97 3.30 7.26
N THR A 73 -12.84 2.72 7.60
CA THR A 73 -12.75 1.30 7.99
C THR A 73 -13.56 1.00 9.25
N LEU A 74 -13.57 1.90 10.24
CA LEU A 74 -14.38 1.73 11.45
C LEU A 74 -15.87 1.65 11.13
N VAL A 75 -16.38 2.50 10.24
CA VAL A 75 -17.78 2.45 9.80
C VAL A 75 -18.08 1.14 9.06
N GLN A 76 -17.16 0.64 8.23
CA GLN A 76 -17.30 -0.68 7.61
C GLN A 76 -17.35 -1.81 8.64
N VAL A 77 -16.50 -1.76 9.67
CA VAL A 77 -16.57 -2.73 10.79
C VAL A 77 -17.97 -2.73 11.41
N LEU A 78 -18.52 -1.56 11.71
CA LEU A 78 -19.86 -1.46 12.28
C LEU A 78 -20.93 -2.03 11.35
N GLY A 79 -20.87 -1.73 10.05
CA GLY A 79 -21.77 -2.28 9.05
C GLY A 79 -21.71 -3.81 8.97
N ASN A 80 -20.52 -4.36 8.92
CA ASN A 80 -20.31 -5.81 8.85
C ASN A 80 -20.73 -6.51 10.15
N VAL A 81 -20.42 -5.92 11.31
CA VAL A 81 -20.86 -6.44 12.63
C VAL A 81 -22.38 -6.47 12.70
N TYR A 82 -23.05 -5.39 12.30
CA TYR A 82 -24.50 -5.32 12.30
C TYR A 82 -25.12 -6.36 11.37
N SER A 83 -24.62 -6.48 10.15
CA SER A 83 -25.10 -7.46 9.18
C SER A 83 -24.90 -8.90 9.70
N SER A 84 -23.73 -9.22 10.25
CA SER A 84 -23.45 -10.52 10.86
C SER A 84 -24.39 -10.82 12.02
N TYR A 85 -24.61 -9.84 12.91
CA TYR A 85 -25.51 -9.99 14.03
C TYR A 85 -26.97 -10.24 13.58
N SER A 86 -27.45 -9.45 12.64
CA SER A 86 -28.81 -9.60 12.10
C SER A 86 -29.03 -10.94 11.43
N TYR A 87 -28.02 -11.42 10.66
CA TYR A 87 -28.07 -12.72 10.02
C TYR A 87 -28.12 -13.88 11.06
N MET A 88 -27.31 -13.79 12.08
CA MET A 88 -27.23 -14.79 13.14
C MET A 88 -28.53 -14.88 13.95
N MET A 89 -29.17 -13.73 14.24
CA MET A 89 -30.44 -13.68 14.97
C MET A 89 -31.55 -14.38 14.22
N ILE A 90 -31.58 -14.30 12.90
CA ILE A 90 -32.67 -14.83 12.07
C ILE A 90 -32.44 -16.30 11.72
N ASN A 91 -31.22 -16.68 11.34
CA ASN A 91 -31.01 -17.92 10.61
C ASN A 91 -30.37 -19.06 11.43
N ASN A 92 -29.52 -18.76 12.43
CA ASN A 92 -28.65 -19.78 13.00
C ASN A 92 -28.41 -19.71 14.51
N PRO A 93 -29.43 -19.64 15.39
CA PRO A 93 -29.21 -19.51 16.85
C PRO A 93 -28.54 -20.74 17.47
N GLU A 94 -28.83 -21.95 16.97
CA GLU A 94 -28.26 -23.19 17.51
C GLU A 94 -26.79 -23.40 17.12
N GLN A 95 -26.43 -23.01 15.89
CA GLN A 95 -25.03 -23.12 15.41
C GLN A 95 -24.10 -22.16 16.19
N ILE A 96 -24.61 -20.99 16.55
CA ILE A 96 -23.85 -20.02 17.38
C ILE A 96 -23.59 -20.62 18.76
N LYS A 97 -24.63 -21.21 19.36
CA LYS A 97 -24.48 -21.88 20.66
C LYS A 97 -23.42 -22.98 20.55
N TYR A 98 -23.50 -23.86 19.56
CA TYR A 98 -22.52 -24.92 19.35
C TYR A 98 -21.09 -24.37 19.17
N PHE A 99 -20.93 -23.31 18.38
CA PHE A 99 -19.63 -22.68 18.16
C PHE A 99 -19.07 -22.04 19.44
N THR A 100 -19.90 -21.31 20.22
CA THR A 100 -19.47 -20.71 21.47
C THR A 100 -19.14 -21.77 22.51
N ASP A 101 -19.93 -22.83 22.62
CA ASP A 101 -19.69 -23.92 23.56
C ASP A 101 -18.40 -24.71 23.23
N SER A 102 -18.07 -24.85 21.93
CA SER A 102 -16.95 -25.69 21.49
C SER A 102 -15.64 -24.92 21.30
N VAL A 103 -15.71 -23.70 20.75
CA VAL A 103 -14.52 -22.93 20.33
C VAL A 103 -14.23 -21.75 21.25
N LEU A 104 -15.28 -21.06 21.72
CA LEU A 104 -15.15 -19.88 22.54
C LEU A 104 -15.53 -20.12 24.02
N PHE A 105 -15.37 -21.37 24.50
CA PHE A 105 -15.82 -21.77 25.81
C PHE A 105 -15.24 -20.94 26.97
N TYR A 106 -14.05 -20.32 26.80
CA TYR A 106 -13.48 -19.41 27.78
C TYR A 106 -14.14 -18.01 27.80
N LEU A 107 -14.83 -17.64 26.72
CA LEU A 107 -15.47 -16.34 26.56
C LEU A 107 -17.00 -16.45 26.61
N GLN A 108 -17.51 -17.65 26.85
CA GLN A 108 -18.93 -17.92 26.88
C GLN A 108 -19.63 -17.15 28.00
N ASP A 109 -20.68 -16.40 27.63
CA ASP A 109 -21.57 -15.75 28.57
C ASP A 109 -22.85 -16.59 28.73
N PRO A 110 -23.42 -16.67 29.96
CA PRO A 110 -24.71 -17.31 30.19
C PRO A 110 -25.84 -16.72 29.34
N ASN A 111 -25.73 -15.47 28.93
CA ASN A 111 -26.69 -14.79 28.07
C ASN A 111 -26.37 -15.06 26.60
N PRO A 112 -27.20 -15.81 25.86
CA PRO A 112 -26.95 -16.14 24.44
C PRO A 112 -26.85 -14.92 23.53
N LYS A 113 -27.48 -13.79 23.87
CA LYS A 113 -27.35 -12.53 23.12
C LYS A 113 -25.95 -11.94 23.18
N VAL A 114 -25.28 -12.06 24.31
CA VAL A 114 -23.90 -11.58 24.48
C VAL A 114 -22.98 -12.41 23.58
N ASN A 115 -23.14 -13.71 23.53
CA ASN A 115 -22.38 -14.60 22.67
C ASN A 115 -22.59 -14.26 21.19
N GLN A 116 -23.82 -13.99 20.77
CA GLN A 116 -24.14 -13.57 19.40
C GLN A 116 -23.44 -12.26 19.03
N VAL A 117 -23.49 -11.26 19.91
CA VAL A 117 -22.81 -9.98 19.71
C VAL A 117 -21.30 -10.19 19.58
N MET A 118 -20.71 -11.00 20.46
CA MET A 118 -19.27 -11.26 20.45
C MET A 118 -18.81 -11.97 19.15
N VAL A 119 -19.55 -12.99 18.71
CA VAL A 119 -19.27 -13.69 17.44
C VAL A 119 -19.42 -12.71 16.26
N SER A 120 -20.43 -11.83 16.30
CA SER A 120 -20.64 -10.82 15.26
C SER A 120 -19.48 -9.82 15.16
N TYR A 121 -18.90 -9.40 16.28
CA TYR A 121 -17.69 -8.56 16.30
C TYR A 121 -16.50 -9.29 15.67
N ILE A 122 -16.29 -10.56 16.03
CA ILE A 122 -15.19 -11.35 15.47
C ILE A 122 -15.37 -11.50 13.96
N THR A 123 -16.53 -11.97 13.50
CA THR A 123 -16.77 -12.26 12.08
C THR A 123 -16.89 -10.98 11.23
N GLY A 124 -17.55 -9.96 11.74
CA GLY A 124 -17.78 -8.71 11.03
C GLY A 124 -16.54 -7.80 10.91
N ALA A 125 -15.63 -7.86 11.91
CA ALA A 125 -14.43 -7.02 11.89
C ALA A 125 -13.30 -7.59 11.01
N ILE A 126 -13.26 -8.89 10.76
CA ILE A 126 -12.15 -9.54 10.04
C ILE A 126 -11.97 -8.97 8.63
N LEU A 127 -13.05 -8.85 7.84
CA LEU A 127 -12.96 -8.38 6.45
C LEU A 127 -12.41 -6.95 6.33
N PRO A 128 -12.93 -5.94 7.04
CA PRO A 128 -12.39 -4.59 6.98
C PRO A 128 -10.95 -4.49 7.50
N ILE A 129 -10.60 -5.25 8.54
CA ILE A 129 -9.23 -5.26 9.08
C ILE A 129 -8.26 -5.83 8.04
N VAL A 130 -8.60 -6.97 7.41
CA VAL A 130 -7.79 -7.56 6.34
C VAL A 130 -7.65 -6.58 5.17
N SER A 131 -8.73 -5.91 4.77
CA SER A 131 -8.71 -4.87 3.73
C SER A 131 -7.76 -3.72 4.08
N LEU A 132 -7.80 -3.24 5.33
CA LEU A 132 -6.88 -2.19 5.81
C LEU A 132 -5.42 -2.65 5.79
N CYS A 133 -5.14 -3.88 6.24
CA CYS A 133 -3.80 -4.45 6.17
C CYS A 133 -3.30 -4.57 4.72
N MET A 134 -4.14 -5.03 3.81
CA MET A 134 -3.81 -5.09 2.38
C MET A 134 -3.56 -3.72 1.77
N THR A 135 -4.39 -2.73 2.10
CA THR A 135 -4.17 -1.34 1.70
C THR A 135 -2.79 -0.85 2.14
N SER A 136 -2.41 -1.12 3.39
CA SER A 136 -1.09 -0.76 3.92
C SER A 136 0.04 -1.43 3.14
N MET A 137 -0.10 -2.72 2.80
CA MET A 137 0.90 -3.46 2.01
C MET A 137 1.03 -2.89 0.59
N VAL A 138 -0.09 -2.57 -0.07
CA VAL A 138 -0.08 -1.99 -1.43
C VAL A 138 0.57 -0.62 -1.44
N VAL A 139 0.21 0.26 -0.49
CA VAL A 139 0.79 1.60 -0.37
C VAL A 139 2.30 1.53 -0.11
N ASN A 140 2.74 0.67 0.79
CA ASN A 140 4.17 0.49 1.08
C ASN A 140 4.93 -0.06 -0.15
N SER A 141 4.37 -1.05 -0.85
CA SER A 141 4.99 -1.63 -2.04
C SER A 141 5.12 -0.61 -3.19
N ALA A 142 4.08 0.21 -3.40
CA ALA A 142 4.11 1.29 -4.39
C ALA A 142 5.12 2.39 -4.02
N GLY A 143 5.24 2.72 -2.73
CA GLY A 143 6.23 3.68 -2.23
C GLY A 143 7.68 3.23 -2.47
N LEU A 144 7.98 1.95 -2.21
CA LEU A 144 9.29 1.37 -2.45
C LEU A 144 9.66 1.33 -3.95
N GLU A 145 8.70 1.02 -4.83
CA GLU A 145 8.94 1.03 -6.27
C GLU A 145 9.25 2.45 -6.79
N LYS A 146 8.59 3.46 -6.22
CA LYS A 146 8.82 4.84 -6.60
C LYS A 146 10.20 5.33 -6.17
N GLN A 147 10.63 5.02 -4.93
CA GLN A 147 11.96 5.35 -4.45
C GLN A 147 13.06 4.66 -5.27
N ALA A 148 12.86 3.39 -5.63
CA ALA A 148 13.81 2.66 -6.46
C ALA A 148 13.97 3.28 -7.86
N LYS A 149 12.88 3.75 -8.48
CA LYS A 149 12.94 4.45 -9.77
C LYS A 149 13.60 5.82 -9.67
N GLU A 150 13.30 6.59 -8.63
CA GLU A 150 13.93 7.91 -8.39
C GLU A 150 15.46 7.74 -8.24
N GLN A 151 15.93 6.73 -7.52
CA GLN A 151 17.36 6.43 -7.38
C GLN A 151 18.01 5.98 -8.70
N GLU A 152 17.32 5.16 -9.51
CA GLU A 152 17.80 4.72 -10.81
C GLU A 152 17.93 5.90 -11.80
N ASP A 153 16.97 6.82 -11.78
CA ASP A 153 16.99 8.02 -12.61
C ASP A 153 18.08 9.02 -12.16
N GLU A 154 18.31 9.16 -10.85
CA GLU A 154 19.39 9.99 -10.31
C GLU A 154 20.77 9.44 -10.72
N GLN A 155 21.02 8.13 -10.56
CA GLN A 155 22.26 7.49 -10.98
C GLN A 155 22.52 7.63 -12.48
N LYS A 156 21.47 7.50 -13.29
CA LYS A 156 21.59 7.65 -14.75
C LYS A 156 21.92 9.09 -15.16
N ASN A 157 21.36 10.08 -14.48
CA ASN A 157 21.69 11.47 -14.72
C ASN A 157 23.12 11.81 -14.30
N GLU A 158 23.57 11.31 -13.16
CA GLU A 158 24.95 11.49 -12.67
C GLU A 158 25.97 10.88 -13.65
N TYR A 159 25.71 9.68 -14.17
CA TYR A 159 26.55 9.04 -15.18
C TYR A 159 26.63 9.86 -16.47
N ASN A 160 25.50 10.38 -16.94
CA ASN A 160 25.47 11.21 -18.16
C ASN A 160 26.22 12.56 -17.94
N GLU A 161 26.14 13.15 -16.76
CA GLU A 161 26.90 14.39 -16.45
C GLU A 161 28.41 14.16 -16.37
N GLU A 162 28.85 13.00 -15.88
CA GLU A 162 30.28 12.64 -15.89
C GLU A 162 30.79 12.40 -17.32
N GLU A 163 30.01 11.73 -18.17
CA GLU A 163 30.37 11.46 -19.57
C GLU A 163 30.53 12.77 -20.36
N ILE A 164 29.62 13.74 -20.14
CA ILE A 164 29.70 15.08 -20.75
C ILE A 164 30.93 15.86 -20.28
N LYS A 165 31.30 15.75 -19.00
CA LYS A 165 32.50 16.42 -18.46
C LYS A 165 33.79 15.84 -19.00
N VAL A 166 33.84 14.54 -19.25
CA VAL A 166 35.01 13.88 -19.85
C VAL A 166 35.20 14.31 -21.31
N GLU A 167 34.10 14.46 -22.06
CA GLU A 167 34.16 14.87 -23.48
C GLU A 167 34.52 16.34 -23.67
N THR A 168 34.22 17.21 -22.69
CA THR A 168 34.50 18.64 -22.75
C THR A 168 35.84 19.05 -22.17
N THR A 169 36.62 18.14 -21.59
CA THR A 169 37.97 18.46 -21.15
C THR A 169 38.87 18.64 -22.37
N PRO A 170 39.35 19.88 -22.69
CA PRO A 170 40.23 20.07 -23.83
C PRO A 170 41.46 19.20 -23.63
N ALA A 171 41.84 18.42 -24.65
CA ALA A 171 43.08 17.71 -24.63
C ALA A 171 44.21 18.71 -24.28
N GLU A 172 44.82 18.58 -23.11
CA GLU A 172 45.99 19.35 -22.76
C GLU A 172 47.01 19.10 -23.85
N THR A 173 47.19 20.11 -24.71
CA THR A 173 48.22 20.11 -25.71
C THR A 173 49.55 20.25 -24.95
N TYR A 174 50.15 19.12 -24.60
CA TYR A 174 51.51 19.14 -24.06
C TYR A 174 52.41 19.75 -25.13
N PRO A 175 53.06 20.89 -24.88
CA PRO A 175 54.00 21.45 -25.83
C PRO A 175 55.15 20.44 -25.97
N PHE A 176 55.19 19.76 -27.13
CA PHE A 176 56.29 18.87 -27.47
C PHE A 176 57.56 19.73 -27.61
N ASN A 177 58.37 19.71 -26.52
CA ASN A 177 59.57 20.54 -26.44
C ASN A 177 60.72 19.80 -27.14
N LEU A 178 60.91 20.11 -28.45
CA LEU A 178 61.98 19.55 -29.33
C LEU A 178 63.39 19.93 -28.87
N THR A 179 63.60 20.64 -27.75
CA THR A 179 64.89 21.20 -27.34
C THR A 179 65.69 20.26 -26.42
N GLU A 180 65.14 19.18 -25.90
CA GLU A 180 65.92 18.29 -24.99
C GLU A 180 66.57 17.09 -25.68
N GLN A 181 66.14 16.71 -26.87
CA GLN A 181 66.74 15.56 -27.59
C GLN A 181 68.16 15.81 -28.16
N ASN A 182 68.56 17.09 -28.25
CA ASN A 182 69.89 17.43 -28.81
C ASN A 182 71.02 17.51 -27.75
N LYS A 183 70.75 17.21 -26.47
CA LYS A 183 71.80 17.18 -25.42
C LYS A 183 72.25 15.78 -25.06
N GLU A 184 71.49 14.74 -25.33
CA GLU A 184 71.90 13.38 -25.02
C GLU A 184 72.85 12.77 -26.08
N ASP A 185 72.71 13.16 -27.35
CA ASP A 185 73.58 12.65 -28.43
C ASP A 185 75.03 13.21 -28.37
N LYS A 186 75.31 14.30 -27.61
CA LYS A 186 76.66 14.80 -27.45
C LYS A 186 77.45 14.14 -26.34
N ASN A 187 76.82 13.36 -25.47
CA ASN A 187 77.51 12.69 -24.37
C ASN A 187 77.96 11.26 -24.69
N ILE A 188 77.43 10.67 -25.75
CA ILE A 188 77.77 9.29 -26.14
C ILE A 188 79.10 9.23 -26.97
N SER A 189 79.46 10.33 -27.60
CA SER A 189 80.75 10.38 -28.42
C SER A 189 82.01 10.56 -27.61
N LYS A 190 81.98 10.69 -26.27
CA LYS A 190 83.15 10.87 -25.41
C LYS A 190 83.57 9.64 -24.60
N ILE A 191 82.98 8.47 -24.80
CA ILE A 191 83.28 7.27 -24.06
C ILE A 191 84.00 6.24 -24.89
N PHE A 192 84.26 6.50 -26.16
CA PHE A 192 85.14 5.63 -26.99
C PHE A 192 86.29 6.47 -27.57
N TYR A 193 87.36 6.72 -26.75
CA TYR A 193 88.79 6.82 -27.13
C TYR A 193 89.59 6.66 -25.83
#